data_b1066c06dc33041a6b106d0351d1950c
#
_entry.id   b1066c06dc33041a6b106d0351d1950c
#
_cell.length_a   1.000
_cell.length_b   1.000
_cell.length_c   1.000
_cell.angle_alpha   90.00
_cell.angle_beta   90.00
_cell.angle_gamma   90.00
#
_symmetry.space_group_name_H-M   'P 1'
#
loop_
_entity.id
_entity.type
_entity.pdbx_description
1 polymer ?
#
loop_
_entity_poly.entity_id
_entity_poly.type
_entity_poly.pdbx_seq_one_letter_code
_entity_poly.pdbx_strand_id
1 'polypeptide(L)'
;HGLEEDTTVLPQLIRLSRETGIPMVATNDSHYITREDAKMQSILLCIQTGKTVNDVDRMEFQTEEFYVKSTDEMYDLFSMVPEACANTAKIAEQCNFEFTFGETKLPYFKAPDGMENQEYFEKLCWDGLERRYPGKVTDALKERLTYEINVVKTMGYTNYYLIVYDFINYAKSHDIPVGPGRGSGAGSLAAYCVGITDIDPIRYNLIFERFLNPERVSMPDFDVDFCYERRQEVIDYVNEKYGRDHVAQIVTFGTMAARAAVRDVGRVMGMSYQDVDRVAKLIPTDLKMTLKKALEVSPDLKALYDADNQVHELIDTSLKVEGMPRHASTHAAGVVITRDPATEYVPLSTNDGLPVTQFNMVEIERLGLLKMDFLGLRTLTVIHDTELAVRRKDPDFRIANLDYDDPDTYAMLAKGETEGIFQLESTGMKSVLQRLRPKSLEDIIAVISLYRPGPVSYTHLTL
;
A
#
# COMPACT_ATOMS: atom_id res chain seq x y z
N HIS A 1 10.67 2.18 -35.65
CA HIS A 1 10.57 2.03 -37.11
C HIS A 1 9.13 2.28 -37.56
N GLY A 2 8.98 2.81 -38.81
CA GLY A 2 7.65 3.07 -39.41
C GLY A 2 7.29 4.56 -39.48
N LEU A 3 8.14 5.44 -39.01
CA LEU A 3 8.00 6.90 -39.19
C LEU A 3 8.81 7.36 -40.43
N GLU A 4 8.38 8.47 -41.02
CA GLU A 4 9.08 9.08 -42.15
C GLU A 4 10.48 9.56 -41.73
N GLU A 5 10.63 10.04 -40.50
CA GLU A 5 11.88 10.46 -39.91
C GLU A 5 12.90 9.33 -39.83
N ASP A 6 12.47 8.08 -39.58
CA ASP A 6 13.34 6.91 -39.49
C ASP A 6 14.07 6.69 -40.81
N THR A 7 13.38 6.90 -41.96
CA THR A 7 13.98 6.76 -43.31
C THR A 7 15.08 7.78 -43.56
N THR A 8 14.97 8.96 -42.92
CA THR A 8 15.96 10.04 -43.07
C THR A 8 17.12 9.85 -42.10
N VAL A 9 16.85 9.42 -40.86
CA VAL A 9 17.84 9.33 -39.78
C VAL A 9 18.67 8.06 -39.85
N LEU A 10 18.09 6.92 -40.17
CA LEU A 10 18.79 5.61 -40.17
C LEU A 10 20.05 5.58 -41.01
N PRO A 11 20.07 6.06 -42.30
CA PRO A 11 21.30 6.10 -43.08
C PRO A 11 22.40 6.95 -42.46
N GLN A 12 22.04 8.01 -41.78
CA GLN A 12 23.00 8.90 -41.09
C GLN A 12 23.60 8.24 -39.87
N LEU A 13 22.78 7.50 -39.08
CA LEU A 13 23.26 6.71 -37.93
C LEU A 13 24.20 5.60 -38.37
N ILE A 14 23.90 4.91 -39.47
CA ILE A 14 24.78 3.87 -40.06
C ILE A 14 26.14 4.49 -40.44
N ARG A 15 26.13 5.67 -41.08
CA ARG A 15 27.36 6.39 -41.44
C ARG A 15 28.16 6.78 -40.17
N LEU A 16 27.50 7.36 -39.18
CA LEU A 16 28.14 7.77 -37.92
C LEU A 16 28.75 6.56 -37.20
N SER A 17 28.05 5.44 -37.14
CA SER A 17 28.58 4.20 -36.54
C SER A 17 29.88 3.73 -37.26
N ARG A 18 29.87 3.76 -38.60
CA ARG A 18 31.08 3.40 -39.37
C ARG A 18 32.25 4.37 -39.20
N GLU A 19 31.98 5.66 -39.11
CA GLU A 19 33.00 6.70 -38.91
C GLU A 19 33.61 6.68 -37.50
N THR A 20 32.80 6.37 -36.47
CA THR A 20 33.22 6.39 -35.07
C THR A 20 33.63 5.03 -34.52
N GLY A 21 33.24 3.94 -35.20
CA GLY A 21 33.41 2.57 -34.70
C GLY A 21 32.48 2.19 -33.55
N ILE A 22 31.49 3.02 -33.24
CA ILE A 22 30.48 2.72 -32.18
C ILE A 22 29.43 1.74 -32.74
N PRO A 23 29.22 0.56 -32.10
CA PRO A 23 28.24 -0.41 -32.58
C PRO A 23 26.82 0.13 -32.46
N MET A 24 25.97 -0.23 -33.43
CA MET A 24 24.54 0.08 -33.41
C MET A 24 23.73 -1.04 -32.77
N VAL A 25 22.55 -0.70 -32.26
CA VAL A 25 21.53 -1.61 -31.75
C VAL A 25 20.21 -1.30 -32.43
N ALA A 26 19.52 -2.35 -32.92
CA ALA A 26 18.19 -2.21 -33.48
C ALA A 26 17.14 -2.13 -32.37
N THR A 27 16.26 -1.12 -32.41
CA THR A 27 15.15 -0.92 -31.48
C THR A 27 13.86 -0.68 -32.24
N ASN A 28 12.70 -0.87 -31.60
CA ASN A 28 11.40 -0.68 -32.24
C ASN A 28 10.44 0.24 -31.48
N ASP A 29 10.80 0.76 -30.32
CA ASP A 29 9.92 1.62 -29.51
C ASP A 29 8.52 1.00 -29.28
N SER A 30 8.47 -0.28 -28.87
CA SER A 30 7.22 -1.05 -28.76
C SER A 30 6.33 -0.51 -27.65
N HIS A 31 5.06 -0.20 -27.99
CA HIS A 31 4.04 0.33 -27.07
C HIS A 31 2.87 -0.63 -26.84
N TYR A 32 2.73 -1.67 -27.68
CA TYR A 32 1.68 -2.68 -27.57
C TYR A 32 2.18 -4.02 -28.13
N ILE A 33 1.44 -5.10 -27.83
CA ILE A 33 1.90 -6.47 -28.11
C ILE A 33 1.71 -6.85 -29.58
N THR A 34 0.50 -6.67 -30.09
CA THR A 34 0.16 -7.04 -31.49
C THR A 34 -0.22 -5.80 -32.28
N ARG A 35 -0.15 -5.88 -33.62
CA ARG A 35 -0.54 -4.75 -34.49
C ARG A 35 -1.98 -4.31 -34.26
N GLU A 36 -2.88 -5.23 -33.99
CA GLU A 36 -4.31 -4.99 -33.74
C GLU A 36 -4.53 -4.18 -32.46
N ASP A 37 -3.57 -4.16 -31.54
CA ASP A 37 -3.64 -3.38 -30.29
C ASP A 37 -3.40 -1.87 -30.49
N ALA A 38 -3.03 -1.43 -31.70
CA ALA A 38 -2.84 -0.02 -32.04
C ALA A 38 -4.08 0.84 -31.70
N LYS A 39 -5.30 0.33 -32.00
CA LYS A 39 -6.56 0.99 -31.63
C LYS A 39 -6.71 1.14 -30.12
N MET A 40 -6.30 0.10 -29.37
CA MET A 40 -6.34 0.11 -27.91
C MET A 40 -5.37 1.15 -27.34
N GLN A 41 -4.16 1.22 -27.86
CA GLN A 41 -3.16 2.23 -27.47
C GLN A 41 -3.68 3.67 -27.68
N SER A 42 -4.37 3.92 -28.81
CA SER A 42 -5.01 5.21 -29.07
C SER A 42 -6.06 5.57 -28.01
N ILE A 43 -6.84 4.59 -27.54
CA ILE A 43 -7.81 4.77 -26.45
C ILE A 43 -7.10 5.09 -25.12
N LEU A 44 -6.02 4.37 -24.80
CA LEU A 44 -5.23 4.62 -23.58
C LEU A 44 -4.62 6.04 -23.58
N LEU A 45 -4.11 6.50 -24.72
CA LEU A 45 -3.60 7.87 -24.87
C LEU A 45 -4.72 8.91 -24.63
N CYS A 46 -5.91 8.66 -25.16
CA CYS A 46 -7.07 9.53 -24.91
C CYS A 46 -7.50 9.52 -23.43
N ILE A 47 -7.44 8.36 -22.76
CA ILE A 47 -7.70 8.29 -21.31
C ILE A 47 -6.68 9.14 -20.53
N GLN A 48 -5.40 9.00 -20.84
CA GLN A 48 -4.31 9.70 -20.18
C GLN A 48 -4.34 11.21 -20.39
N THR A 49 -4.64 11.65 -21.63
CA THR A 49 -4.63 13.09 -22.00
C THR A 49 -5.96 13.78 -21.78
N GLY A 50 -7.00 13.06 -21.35
CA GLY A 50 -8.35 13.60 -21.14
C GLY A 50 -9.12 13.90 -22.42
N LYS A 51 -8.67 13.38 -23.56
CA LYS A 51 -9.27 13.57 -24.91
C LYS A 51 -10.27 12.48 -25.26
N THR A 52 -10.97 12.65 -26.37
CA THR A 52 -11.83 11.65 -27.01
C THR A 52 -11.26 11.22 -28.35
N VAL A 53 -11.72 10.11 -28.89
CA VAL A 53 -11.28 9.62 -30.23
C VAL A 53 -11.66 10.57 -31.37
N ASN A 54 -12.61 11.50 -31.12
CA ASN A 54 -13.09 12.47 -32.10
C ASN A 54 -12.33 13.82 -32.04
N ASP A 55 -11.47 14.03 -31.04
CA ASP A 55 -10.71 15.27 -30.92
C ASP A 55 -9.59 15.31 -31.98
N VAL A 56 -9.52 16.41 -32.72
CA VAL A 56 -8.55 16.60 -33.82
C VAL A 56 -7.12 16.77 -33.30
N ASP A 57 -6.98 17.35 -32.11
CA ASP A 57 -5.70 17.65 -31.45
C ASP A 57 -5.28 16.58 -30.41
N ARG A 58 -5.82 15.37 -30.52
CA ARG A 58 -5.43 14.26 -29.67
C ARG A 58 -4.03 13.75 -30.02
N MET A 59 -3.33 13.23 -29.03
CA MET A 59 -2.10 12.51 -29.25
C MET A 59 -2.42 11.13 -29.88
N GLU A 60 -1.81 10.84 -31.01
CA GLU A 60 -1.92 9.51 -31.66
C GLU A 60 -0.62 9.15 -32.36
N PHE A 61 -0.38 7.86 -32.50
CA PHE A 61 0.71 7.36 -33.32
C PHE A 61 0.33 7.45 -34.81
N GLN A 62 1.27 7.91 -35.64
CA GLN A 62 1.05 8.06 -37.11
C GLN A 62 1.00 6.71 -37.84
N THR A 63 1.38 5.62 -37.17
CA THR A 63 1.51 4.28 -37.76
C THR A 63 1.19 3.21 -36.73
N GLU A 64 0.85 2.00 -37.18
CA GLU A 64 0.60 0.84 -36.33
C GLU A 64 1.86 -0.02 -36.09
N GLU A 65 3.06 0.52 -36.39
CA GLU A 65 4.31 -0.24 -36.35
C GLU A 65 4.95 -0.38 -34.94
N PHE A 66 4.33 0.16 -33.88
CA PHE A 66 4.85 0.13 -32.51
C PHE A 66 4.47 -1.13 -31.72
N TYR A 67 4.23 -2.26 -32.41
CA TYR A 67 4.00 -3.55 -31.78
C TYR A 67 5.30 -4.32 -31.56
N VAL A 68 5.26 -5.37 -30.72
CA VAL A 68 6.39 -6.25 -30.47
C VAL A 68 6.62 -7.14 -31.71
N LYS A 69 7.64 -6.82 -32.50
CA LYS A 69 8.00 -7.54 -33.71
C LYS A 69 8.77 -8.83 -33.39
N SER A 70 8.58 -9.83 -34.26
CA SER A 70 9.38 -11.05 -34.21
C SER A 70 10.85 -10.79 -34.63
N THR A 71 11.71 -11.73 -34.31
CA THR A 71 13.13 -11.67 -34.71
C THR A 71 13.29 -11.53 -36.22
N ASP A 72 12.51 -12.29 -37.01
CA ASP A 72 12.57 -12.28 -38.47
C ASP A 72 12.13 -10.92 -39.01
N GLU A 73 11.01 -10.36 -38.51
CA GLU A 73 10.57 -9.02 -38.91
C GLU A 73 11.64 -7.95 -38.59
N MET A 74 12.32 -8.06 -37.45
CA MET A 74 13.38 -7.11 -37.10
C MET A 74 14.59 -7.25 -38.04
N TYR A 75 15.00 -8.46 -38.42
CA TYR A 75 16.09 -8.66 -39.37
C TYR A 75 15.73 -8.17 -40.76
N ASP A 76 14.48 -8.34 -41.20
CA ASP A 76 14.00 -7.83 -42.50
C ASP A 76 14.04 -6.28 -42.51
N LEU A 77 13.55 -5.63 -41.43
CA LEU A 77 13.54 -4.18 -41.30
C LEU A 77 14.95 -3.56 -41.27
N PHE A 78 15.89 -4.24 -40.62
CA PHE A 78 17.28 -3.77 -40.49
C PHE A 78 18.25 -4.53 -41.40
N SER A 79 17.76 -5.04 -42.54
CA SER A 79 18.56 -5.83 -43.48
C SER A 79 19.80 -5.10 -44.00
N MET A 80 19.80 -3.75 -44.01
CA MET A 80 20.98 -2.93 -44.36
C MET A 80 22.09 -2.92 -43.29
N VAL A 81 21.78 -3.34 -42.06
CA VAL A 81 22.68 -3.33 -40.89
C VAL A 81 22.31 -4.47 -39.92
N PRO A 82 22.35 -5.75 -40.40
CA PRO A 82 21.88 -6.89 -39.61
C PRO A 82 22.67 -7.09 -38.30
N GLU A 83 23.92 -6.60 -38.27
CA GLU A 83 24.74 -6.58 -37.05
C GLU A 83 24.09 -5.77 -35.89
N ALA A 84 23.22 -4.80 -36.19
CA ALA A 84 22.50 -4.07 -35.18
C ALA A 84 21.48 -4.96 -34.42
N CYS A 85 20.86 -5.91 -35.09
CA CYS A 85 20.02 -6.93 -34.47
C CYS A 85 20.88 -7.91 -33.63
N ALA A 86 21.99 -8.41 -34.20
CA ALA A 86 22.89 -9.32 -33.50
C ALA A 86 23.52 -8.69 -32.23
N ASN A 87 23.74 -7.39 -32.24
CA ASN A 87 24.29 -6.67 -31.05
C ASN A 87 23.34 -6.65 -29.87
N THR A 88 22.03 -6.82 -30.05
CA THR A 88 21.09 -6.96 -28.93
C THR A 88 21.40 -8.19 -28.07
N ALA A 89 21.72 -9.33 -28.72
CA ALA A 89 22.14 -10.54 -28.01
C ALA A 89 23.46 -10.33 -27.26
N LYS A 90 24.46 -9.67 -27.88
CA LYS A 90 25.73 -9.35 -27.22
C LYS A 90 25.56 -8.45 -25.98
N ILE A 91 24.60 -7.53 -26.01
CA ILE A 91 24.28 -6.71 -24.83
C ILE A 91 23.61 -7.56 -23.76
N ALA A 92 22.66 -8.44 -24.14
CA ALA A 92 22.02 -9.34 -23.20
C ALA A 92 23.04 -10.26 -22.50
N GLU A 93 24.06 -10.76 -23.22
CA GLU A 93 25.14 -11.57 -22.66
C GLU A 93 26.03 -10.81 -21.64
N GLN A 94 26.06 -9.49 -21.71
CA GLN A 94 26.77 -8.64 -20.74
C GLN A 94 25.97 -8.35 -19.48
N CYS A 95 24.66 -8.60 -19.50
CA CYS A 95 23.77 -8.36 -18.36
C CYS A 95 23.73 -9.60 -17.46
N ASN A 96 24.43 -9.56 -16.33
CA ASN A 96 24.56 -10.64 -15.36
C ASN A 96 24.03 -10.21 -14.01
N PHE A 97 22.72 -9.84 -13.96
CA PHE A 97 22.07 -9.41 -12.72
C PHE A 97 20.95 -10.39 -12.35
N GLU A 98 20.94 -10.82 -11.10
CA GLU A 98 19.87 -11.64 -10.52
C GLU A 98 19.36 -11.01 -9.23
N PHE A 99 18.04 -11.03 -9.06
CA PHE A 99 17.43 -10.63 -7.79
C PHE A 99 17.59 -11.72 -6.74
N THR A 100 18.04 -11.34 -5.55
CA THR A 100 18.06 -12.24 -4.39
C THR A 100 16.74 -12.15 -3.65
N PHE A 101 16.00 -13.25 -3.63
CA PHE A 101 14.73 -13.37 -2.91
C PHE A 101 14.89 -14.20 -1.64
N GLY A 102 13.97 -14.00 -0.69
CA GLY A 102 13.93 -14.82 0.53
C GLY A 102 14.93 -14.41 1.63
N GLU A 103 15.71 -13.37 1.42
CA GLU A 103 16.61 -12.81 2.43
C GLU A 103 15.99 -11.55 3.02
N THR A 104 15.74 -11.53 4.32
CA THR A 104 15.25 -10.33 5.00
C THR A 104 16.36 -9.30 5.15
N LYS A 105 16.18 -8.12 4.60
CA LYS A 105 17.15 -7.02 4.58
C LYS A 105 16.69 -5.93 5.54
N LEU A 106 16.96 -6.14 6.84
CA LEU A 106 16.56 -5.19 7.88
C LEU A 106 17.52 -4.00 7.95
N PRO A 107 16.99 -2.79 8.17
CA PRO A 107 17.81 -1.65 8.52
C PRO A 107 18.53 -1.88 9.86
N TYR A 108 19.63 -1.15 10.07
CA TYR A 108 20.40 -1.26 11.29
C TYR A 108 20.03 -0.15 12.26
N PHE A 109 19.71 -0.51 13.49
CA PHE A 109 19.55 0.43 14.60
C PHE A 109 20.90 0.61 15.31
N LYS A 110 21.22 1.82 15.73
CA LYS A 110 22.41 2.11 16.53
C LYS A 110 21.98 2.42 17.96
N ALA A 111 22.23 1.47 18.86
CA ALA A 111 21.92 1.65 20.26
C ALA A 111 22.78 2.77 20.89
N PRO A 112 22.29 3.48 21.92
CA PRO A 112 23.03 4.48 22.67
C PRO A 112 24.30 3.86 23.32
N ASP A 113 25.28 4.71 23.56
CA ASP A 113 26.51 4.40 24.33
C ASP A 113 27.32 3.20 23.80
N GLY A 114 27.10 2.83 22.53
CA GLY A 114 27.81 1.69 21.91
C GLY A 114 27.39 0.32 22.42
N MET A 115 26.25 0.22 23.09
CA MET A 115 25.65 -1.04 23.56
C MET A 115 25.24 -1.89 22.35
N GLU A 116 25.33 -3.23 22.48
CA GLU A 116 24.78 -4.13 21.49
C GLU A 116 23.25 -4.01 21.40
N ASN A 117 22.70 -4.03 20.20
CA ASN A 117 21.27 -3.80 19.98
C ASN A 117 20.39 -4.81 20.73
N GLN A 118 20.82 -6.07 20.83
CA GLN A 118 20.10 -7.09 21.58
C GLN A 118 20.07 -6.79 23.08
N GLU A 119 21.19 -6.39 23.65
CA GLU A 119 21.29 -6.03 25.07
C GLU A 119 20.43 -4.79 25.38
N TYR A 120 20.46 -3.82 24.48
CA TYR A 120 19.64 -2.61 24.61
C TYR A 120 18.13 -2.93 24.55
N PHE A 121 17.71 -3.80 23.63
CA PHE A 121 16.33 -4.26 23.55
C PHE A 121 15.89 -5.01 24.81
N GLU A 122 16.70 -5.95 25.28
CA GLU A 122 16.43 -6.70 26.52
C GLU A 122 16.30 -5.74 27.71
N LYS A 123 17.21 -4.78 27.83
CA LYS A 123 17.13 -3.75 28.87
C LYS A 123 15.84 -2.95 28.82
N LEU A 124 15.45 -2.47 27.62
CA LEU A 124 14.19 -1.74 27.44
C LEU A 124 12.96 -2.57 27.81
N CYS A 125 12.98 -3.88 27.50
CA CYS A 125 11.91 -4.80 27.83
C CYS A 125 11.77 -4.97 29.36
N TRP A 126 12.87 -5.22 30.07
CA TRP A 126 12.84 -5.41 31.51
C TRP A 126 12.52 -4.14 32.28
N ASP A 127 13.13 -3.02 31.94
CA ASP A 127 12.81 -1.71 32.51
C ASP A 127 11.33 -1.35 32.27
N GLY A 128 10.82 -1.73 31.08
CA GLY A 128 9.44 -1.55 30.69
C GLY A 128 8.47 -2.43 31.47
N LEU A 129 8.82 -3.67 31.76
CA LEU A 129 7.99 -4.59 32.54
C LEU A 129 7.73 -4.03 33.95
N GLU A 130 8.77 -3.55 34.63
CA GLU A 130 8.63 -2.93 35.95
C GLU A 130 7.80 -1.64 35.90
N ARG A 131 7.95 -0.85 34.85
CA ARG A 131 7.17 0.39 34.64
C ARG A 131 5.69 0.12 34.36
N ARG A 132 5.38 -0.95 33.59
CA ARG A 132 3.99 -1.30 33.22
C ARG A 132 3.24 -2.04 34.32
N TYR A 133 3.95 -2.82 35.17
CA TYR A 133 3.37 -3.60 36.25
C TYR A 133 4.03 -3.28 37.61
N PRO A 134 3.98 -2.03 38.09
CA PRO A 134 4.69 -1.60 39.30
C PRO A 134 4.25 -2.43 40.53
N GLY A 135 5.19 -3.21 41.09
CA GLY A 135 4.93 -4.07 42.24
C GLY A 135 4.00 -5.27 41.97
N LYS A 136 3.72 -5.59 40.69
CA LYS A 136 2.84 -6.68 40.26
C LYS A 136 3.50 -7.62 39.26
N VAL A 137 4.83 -7.55 39.11
CA VAL A 137 5.57 -8.44 38.22
C VAL A 137 5.58 -9.85 38.79
N THR A 138 4.94 -10.78 38.08
CA THR A 138 4.85 -12.21 38.43
C THR A 138 5.85 -13.03 37.64
N ASP A 139 6.14 -14.25 38.06
CA ASP A 139 7.02 -15.18 37.33
C ASP A 139 6.42 -15.52 35.96
N ALA A 140 5.11 -15.66 35.84
CA ALA A 140 4.43 -15.86 34.55
C ALA A 140 4.66 -14.72 33.57
N LEU A 141 4.67 -13.45 34.02
CA LEU A 141 5.02 -12.28 33.19
C LEU A 141 6.48 -12.34 32.73
N LYS A 142 7.40 -12.74 33.61
CA LYS A 142 8.81 -12.88 33.27
C LYS A 142 9.04 -14.00 32.27
N GLU A 143 8.39 -15.14 32.45
CA GLU A 143 8.46 -16.28 31.52
C GLU A 143 7.93 -15.89 30.14
N ARG A 144 6.78 -15.22 30.07
CA ARG A 144 6.20 -14.73 28.79
C ARG A 144 7.13 -13.72 28.13
N LEU A 145 7.67 -12.75 28.85
CA LEU A 145 8.57 -11.75 28.27
C LEU A 145 9.88 -12.39 27.80
N THR A 146 10.46 -13.31 28.56
CA THR A 146 11.66 -14.05 28.16
C THR A 146 11.42 -14.84 26.89
N TYR A 147 10.27 -15.51 26.79
CA TYR A 147 9.87 -16.24 25.58
C TYR A 147 9.80 -15.30 24.36
N GLU A 148 9.10 -14.18 24.48
CA GLU A 148 8.97 -13.24 23.37
C GLU A 148 10.30 -12.62 22.95
N ILE A 149 11.15 -12.21 23.89
CA ILE A 149 12.51 -11.70 23.62
C ILE A 149 13.32 -12.75 22.83
N ASN A 150 13.28 -14.01 23.24
CA ASN A 150 13.99 -15.08 22.55
C ASN A 150 13.46 -15.33 21.13
N VAL A 151 12.15 -15.27 20.93
CA VAL A 151 11.54 -15.38 19.59
C VAL A 151 11.98 -14.24 18.69
N VAL A 152 11.89 -12.98 19.17
CA VAL A 152 12.34 -11.79 18.44
C VAL A 152 13.81 -11.89 18.04
N LYS A 153 14.67 -12.32 18.98
CA LYS A 153 16.11 -12.55 18.76
C LYS A 153 16.37 -13.62 17.71
N THR A 154 15.76 -14.80 17.88
CA THR A 154 15.98 -15.95 17.00
C THR A 154 15.50 -15.70 15.58
N MET A 155 14.39 -14.97 15.42
CA MET A 155 13.88 -14.56 14.11
C MET A 155 14.61 -13.34 13.51
N GLY A 156 15.56 -12.72 14.25
CA GLY A 156 16.38 -11.60 13.78
C GLY A 156 15.69 -10.25 13.76
N TYR A 157 14.55 -10.07 14.45
CA TYR A 157 13.74 -8.84 14.40
C TYR A 157 14.06 -7.81 15.49
N THR A 158 15.15 -7.95 16.22
CA THR A 158 15.57 -6.98 17.27
C THR A 158 15.69 -5.56 16.72
N ASN A 159 16.38 -5.38 15.59
CA ASN A 159 16.52 -4.06 14.96
C ASN A 159 15.16 -3.48 14.54
N TYR A 160 14.26 -4.30 14.07
CA TYR A 160 12.91 -3.87 13.69
C TYR A 160 12.14 -3.30 14.88
N TYR A 161 12.12 -4.03 16.01
CA TYR A 161 11.50 -3.53 17.25
C TYR A 161 12.13 -2.22 17.72
N LEU A 162 13.45 -2.11 17.66
CA LEU A 162 14.16 -0.91 18.09
C LEU A 162 13.88 0.30 17.18
N ILE A 163 13.75 0.11 15.88
CA ILE A 163 13.42 1.18 14.94
C ILE A 163 11.96 1.65 15.15
N VAL A 164 11.02 0.70 15.32
CA VAL A 164 9.63 1.04 15.62
C VAL A 164 9.51 1.76 16.96
N TYR A 165 10.17 1.25 17.99
CA TYR A 165 10.28 1.94 19.28
C TYR A 165 10.81 3.35 19.13
N ASP A 166 11.84 3.55 18.34
CA ASP A 166 12.55 4.82 18.20
C ASP A 166 11.65 5.92 17.65
N PHE A 167 10.99 5.70 16.51
CA PHE A 167 10.12 6.74 15.96
C PHE A 167 8.84 6.95 16.76
N ILE A 168 8.32 5.93 17.45
CA ILE A 168 7.19 6.07 18.38
C ILE A 168 7.62 6.89 19.61
N ASN A 169 8.80 6.60 20.17
CA ASN A 169 9.34 7.33 21.29
C ASN A 169 9.63 8.79 20.94
N TYR A 170 10.15 9.04 19.72
CA TYR A 170 10.28 10.40 19.21
C TYR A 170 8.93 11.12 19.20
N ALA A 171 7.91 10.51 18.62
CA ALA A 171 6.57 11.09 18.56
C ALA A 171 6.03 11.39 19.97
N LYS A 172 6.08 10.42 20.88
CA LYS A 172 5.58 10.57 22.25
C LYS A 172 6.34 11.64 23.03
N SER A 173 7.66 11.76 22.86
CA SER A 173 8.49 12.77 23.53
C SER A 173 8.32 14.19 22.99
N HIS A 174 7.72 14.34 21.79
CA HIS A 174 7.40 15.63 21.17
C HIS A 174 5.89 15.94 21.19
N ASP A 175 5.14 15.27 22.08
CA ASP A 175 3.69 15.43 22.20
C ASP A 175 2.93 15.22 20.88
N ILE A 176 3.43 14.34 20.00
CA ILE A 176 2.72 13.89 18.80
C ILE A 176 1.87 12.69 19.19
N PRO A 177 0.54 12.78 19.10
CA PRO A 177 -0.34 11.67 19.47
C PRO A 177 -0.08 10.41 18.63
N VAL A 178 0.05 9.29 19.33
CA VAL A 178 0.23 7.95 18.77
C VAL A 178 -0.91 7.07 19.23
N GLY A 179 -1.48 6.27 18.34
CA GLY A 179 -2.51 5.29 18.68
C GLY A 179 -1.98 4.21 19.64
N PRO A 180 -2.84 3.63 20.48
CA PRO A 180 -2.42 2.65 21.49
C PRO A 180 -1.93 1.32 20.90
N GLY A 181 -2.08 1.13 19.60
CA GLY A 181 -1.73 -0.08 18.87
C GLY A 181 -2.93 -0.71 18.17
N ARG A 182 -2.67 -1.49 17.16
CA ARG A 182 -3.68 -2.20 16.37
C ARG A 182 -3.12 -3.50 15.79
N GLY A 183 -4.00 -4.31 15.20
CA GLY A 183 -3.61 -5.55 14.55
C GLY A 183 -3.00 -6.59 15.51
N SER A 184 -2.18 -7.46 14.96
CA SER A 184 -1.55 -8.56 15.71
C SER A 184 -0.41 -8.11 16.63
N GLY A 185 0.22 -6.96 16.33
CA GLY A 185 1.32 -6.41 17.13
C GLY A 185 0.93 -6.07 18.58
N ALA A 186 -0.36 -5.78 18.82
CA ALA A 186 -0.91 -5.59 20.16
C ALA A 186 -0.80 -6.84 21.06
N GLY A 187 -0.56 -8.03 20.47
CA GLY A 187 -0.36 -9.28 21.21
C GLY A 187 1.03 -9.45 21.83
N SER A 188 1.98 -8.55 21.53
CA SER A 188 3.35 -8.64 22.04
C SER A 188 3.52 -7.92 23.37
N LEU A 189 3.87 -8.67 24.43
CA LEU A 189 4.24 -8.11 25.74
C LEU A 189 5.56 -7.31 25.63
N ALA A 190 6.52 -7.77 24.83
CA ALA A 190 7.74 -7.04 24.57
C ALA A 190 7.45 -5.67 23.94
N ALA A 191 6.56 -5.58 22.92
CA ALA A 191 6.14 -4.32 22.33
C ALA A 191 5.44 -3.39 23.33
N TYR A 192 4.62 -3.94 24.22
CA TYR A 192 3.97 -3.19 25.31
C TYR A 192 4.99 -2.67 26.31
N CYS A 193 5.96 -3.47 26.70
CA CYS A 193 7.02 -3.07 27.64
C CYS A 193 7.90 -1.96 27.07
N VAL A 194 8.35 -2.08 25.83
CA VAL A 194 9.19 -1.02 25.21
C VAL A 194 8.40 0.23 24.83
N GLY A 195 7.06 0.17 24.82
CA GLY A 195 6.20 1.32 24.54
C GLY A 195 5.82 1.49 23.07
N ILE A 196 5.98 0.46 22.24
CA ILE A 196 5.43 0.41 20.88
C ILE A 196 3.91 0.41 20.91
N THR A 197 3.33 -0.38 21.84
CA THR A 197 1.89 -0.42 22.07
C THR A 197 1.54 0.03 23.50
N ASP A 198 0.31 0.50 23.70
CA ASP A 198 -0.25 0.85 24.99
C ASP A 198 -1.46 -0.03 25.37
N ILE A 199 -1.63 -1.16 24.67
CA ILE A 199 -2.63 -2.19 24.96
C ILE A 199 -1.94 -3.31 25.73
N ASP A 200 -2.44 -3.61 26.94
CA ASP A 200 -1.94 -4.68 27.77
C ASP A 200 -2.36 -6.05 27.21
N PRO A 201 -1.45 -6.84 26.60
CA PRO A 201 -1.80 -8.12 26.00
C PRO A 201 -2.24 -9.18 27.01
N ILE A 202 -1.86 -9.03 28.28
CA ILE A 202 -2.22 -9.96 29.36
C ILE A 202 -3.66 -9.70 29.81
N ARG A 203 -4.02 -8.43 30.00
CA ARG A 203 -5.38 -8.03 30.38
C ARG A 203 -6.43 -8.53 29.38
N TYR A 204 -6.12 -8.47 28.09
CA TYR A 204 -7.02 -8.83 27.01
C TYR A 204 -6.78 -10.25 26.43
N ASN A 205 -5.95 -11.07 27.06
CA ASN A 205 -5.61 -12.43 26.61
C ASN A 205 -5.17 -12.51 25.14
N LEU A 206 -4.36 -11.54 24.70
CA LEU A 206 -3.89 -11.48 23.32
C LEU A 206 -2.74 -12.48 23.10
N ILE A 207 -2.73 -13.07 21.91
CA ILE A 207 -1.82 -14.16 21.54
C ILE A 207 -0.66 -13.59 20.72
N PHE A 208 0.58 -13.76 21.23
CA PHE A 208 1.81 -13.30 20.59
C PHE A 208 2.10 -14.00 19.26
N GLU A 209 1.80 -15.30 19.18
CA GLU A 209 2.04 -16.14 18.00
C GLU A 209 1.19 -15.73 16.78
N ARG A 210 0.20 -14.87 16.97
CA ARG A 210 -0.51 -14.21 15.86
C ARG A 210 0.32 -13.11 15.21
N PHE A 211 1.27 -12.53 15.95
CA PHE A 211 2.19 -11.51 15.46
C PHE A 211 3.51 -12.12 14.97
N LEU A 212 4.18 -12.89 15.81
CA LEU A 212 5.41 -13.60 15.45
C LEU A 212 5.27 -15.08 15.78
N ASN A 213 5.44 -15.93 14.78
CA ASN A 213 5.43 -17.38 14.94
C ASN A 213 6.63 -17.96 14.20
N PRO A 214 7.58 -18.63 14.92
CA PRO A 214 8.74 -19.26 14.29
C PRO A 214 8.40 -20.33 13.25
N GLU A 215 7.21 -20.95 13.36
CA GLU A 215 6.75 -21.96 12.40
C GLU A 215 6.15 -21.35 11.13
N ARG A 216 5.84 -20.06 11.15
CA ARG A 216 5.27 -19.32 10.02
C ARG A 216 6.22 -18.23 9.59
N VAL A 217 6.86 -18.40 8.45
CA VAL A 217 7.73 -17.39 7.85
C VAL A 217 6.86 -16.24 7.30
N SER A 218 6.54 -15.27 8.14
CA SER A 218 5.93 -13.99 7.74
C SER A 218 6.66 -12.86 8.42
N MET A 219 6.91 -11.78 7.69
CA MET A 219 7.52 -10.58 8.28
C MET A 219 6.56 -9.95 9.30
N PRO A 220 7.07 -9.42 10.42
CA PRO A 220 6.27 -8.62 11.34
C PRO A 220 5.85 -7.30 10.69
N ASP A 221 4.65 -6.85 11.02
CA ASP A 221 4.11 -5.56 10.55
C ASP A 221 3.45 -4.83 11.73
N PHE A 222 4.11 -3.78 12.22
CA PHE A 222 3.51 -2.86 13.19
C PHE A 222 2.84 -1.72 12.43
N ASP A 223 1.53 -1.76 12.37
CA ASP A 223 0.71 -0.63 11.95
C ASP A 223 0.68 0.44 13.06
N VAL A 224 1.21 1.62 12.80
CA VAL A 224 1.24 2.70 13.79
C VAL A 224 0.39 3.87 13.32
N ASP A 225 -0.62 4.20 14.13
CA ASP A 225 -1.48 5.36 13.89
C ASP A 225 -0.88 6.61 14.56
N PHE A 226 -0.63 7.66 13.77
CA PHE A 226 -0.18 8.98 14.24
C PHE A 226 -1.26 10.03 14.06
N CYS A 227 -1.17 11.13 14.83
CA CYS A 227 -1.92 12.33 14.55
C CYS A 227 -1.79 12.72 13.08
N TYR A 228 -2.92 12.89 12.40
CA TYR A 228 -2.96 13.18 10.95
C TYR A 228 -2.15 14.43 10.59
N GLU A 229 -2.24 15.49 11.40
CA GLU A 229 -1.59 16.78 11.13
C GLU A 229 -0.09 16.76 11.36
N ARG A 230 0.38 15.96 12.36
CA ARG A 230 1.78 15.96 12.78
C ARG A 230 2.57 14.71 12.36
N ARG A 231 1.94 13.79 11.64
CA ARG A 231 2.59 12.58 11.11
C ARG A 231 3.85 12.89 10.31
N GLN A 232 3.84 13.97 9.52
CA GLN A 232 4.97 14.34 8.67
C GLN A 232 6.23 14.63 9.49
N GLU A 233 6.11 15.21 10.68
CA GLU A 233 7.24 15.46 11.57
C GLU A 233 7.97 14.16 11.97
N VAL A 234 7.23 13.06 12.14
CA VAL A 234 7.82 11.75 12.44
C VAL A 234 8.55 11.16 11.22
N ILE A 235 7.98 11.32 10.03
CA ILE A 235 8.63 10.89 8.78
C ILE A 235 9.90 11.71 8.55
N ASP A 236 9.88 13.00 8.79
CA ASP A 236 11.04 13.88 8.66
C ASP A 236 12.16 13.48 9.64
N TYR A 237 11.80 13.15 10.88
CA TYR A 237 12.74 12.59 11.87
C TYR A 237 13.39 11.29 11.36
N VAL A 238 12.61 10.38 10.79
CA VAL A 238 13.13 9.12 10.25
C VAL A 238 14.10 9.40 9.09
N ASN A 239 13.75 10.32 8.19
CA ASN A 239 14.63 10.75 7.09
C ASN A 239 15.96 11.35 7.59
N GLU A 240 15.93 12.13 8.65
CA GLU A 240 17.13 12.75 9.23
C GLU A 240 17.98 11.71 9.96
N LYS A 241 17.36 10.83 10.73
CA LYS A 241 18.07 9.87 11.57
C LYS A 241 18.68 8.72 10.80
N TYR A 242 17.94 8.14 9.85
CA TYR A 242 18.39 6.96 9.11
C TYR A 242 19.08 7.30 7.78
N GLY A 243 18.99 8.56 7.34
CA GLY A 243 19.57 9.06 6.09
C GLY A 243 18.54 9.16 4.97
N ARG A 244 18.53 10.29 4.27
CA ARG A 244 17.59 10.58 3.18
C ARG A 244 17.73 9.66 1.98
N ASP A 245 18.89 9.06 1.80
CA ASP A 245 19.20 8.08 0.77
C ASP A 245 18.86 6.64 1.18
N HIS A 246 18.58 6.43 2.47
CA HIS A 246 18.17 5.13 3.05
C HIS A 246 16.65 5.01 3.23
N VAL A 247 15.91 6.08 3.04
CA VAL A 247 14.47 6.15 3.29
C VAL A 247 13.75 6.49 2.00
N ALA A 248 12.76 5.69 1.62
CA ALA A 248 11.91 5.95 0.46
C ALA A 248 10.45 5.63 0.74
N GLN A 249 9.55 6.43 0.20
CA GLN A 249 8.13 6.10 0.21
C GLN A 249 7.84 4.99 -0.81
N ILE A 250 6.79 4.22 -0.57
CA ILE A 250 6.40 3.12 -1.46
C ILE A 250 5.47 3.65 -2.55
N VAL A 251 5.67 3.23 -3.81
CA VAL A 251 4.74 3.53 -4.89
C VAL A 251 3.48 2.67 -4.80
N THR A 252 2.36 3.24 -5.19
CA THR A 252 1.13 2.49 -5.48
C THR A 252 0.69 2.75 -6.90
N PHE A 253 0.23 1.70 -7.58
CA PHE A 253 -0.34 1.81 -8.91
C PHE A 253 -1.86 1.73 -8.82
N GLY A 254 -2.52 2.84 -9.14
CA GLY A 254 -3.96 2.84 -9.35
C GLY A 254 -4.26 2.09 -10.65
N THR A 255 -5.12 1.07 -10.59
CA THR A 255 -5.55 0.30 -11.76
C THR A 255 -6.96 0.66 -12.16
N MET A 256 -7.28 0.47 -13.45
CA MET A 256 -8.63 0.64 -13.97
C MET A 256 -9.50 -0.55 -13.55
N ALA A 257 -10.25 -0.41 -12.46
CA ALA A 257 -11.23 -1.38 -12.05
C ALA A 257 -12.46 -1.35 -12.99
N ALA A 258 -13.26 -2.43 -13.00
CA ALA A 258 -14.37 -2.65 -13.92
C ALA A 258 -15.24 -1.41 -14.22
N ARG A 259 -15.78 -0.75 -13.18
CA ARG A 259 -16.61 0.47 -13.34
C ARG A 259 -15.84 1.67 -13.85
N ALA A 260 -14.56 1.80 -13.44
CA ALA A 260 -13.71 2.89 -13.90
C ALA A 260 -13.33 2.72 -15.37
N ALA A 261 -12.99 1.50 -15.78
CA ALA A 261 -12.69 1.16 -17.16
C ALA A 261 -13.87 1.52 -18.09
N VAL A 262 -15.09 1.11 -17.73
CA VAL A 262 -16.30 1.43 -18.50
C VAL A 262 -16.52 2.94 -18.60
N ARG A 263 -16.33 3.70 -17.52
CA ARG A 263 -16.50 5.16 -17.55
C ARG A 263 -15.44 5.87 -18.37
N ASP A 264 -14.18 5.46 -18.23
CA ASP A 264 -13.07 6.05 -18.97
C ASP A 264 -13.18 5.75 -20.48
N VAL A 265 -13.44 4.48 -20.83
CA VAL A 265 -13.62 4.07 -22.23
C VAL A 265 -14.83 4.74 -22.86
N GLY A 266 -15.99 4.74 -22.17
CA GLY A 266 -17.21 5.38 -22.65
C GLY A 266 -17.02 6.88 -22.92
N ARG A 267 -16.32 7.58 -22.03
CA ARG A 267 -15.94 8.99 -22.23
C ARG A 267 -15.06 9.17 -23.49
N VAL A 268 -14.05 8.32 -23.65
CA VAL A 268 -13.15 8.38 -24.81
C VAL A 268 -13.87 8.07 -26.12
N MET A 269 -14.83 7.14 -26.10
CA MET A 269 -15.67 6.82 -27.28
C MET A 269 -16.70 7.92 -27.59
N GLY A 270 -16.78 8.98 -26.80
CA GLY A 270 -17.73 10.08 -27.00
C GLY A 270 -19.17 9.76 -26.61
N MET A 271 -19.39 8.71 -25.82
CA MET A 271 -20.71 8.35 -25.28
C MET A 271 -21.19 9.38 -24.24
N SER A 272 -22.51 9.54 -24.12
CA SER A 272 -23.07 10.41 -23.08
C SER A 272 -22.76 9.87 -21.68
N TYR A 273 -22.55 10.79 -20.72
CA TYR A 273 -22.33 10.39 -19.33
C TYR A 273 -23.47 9.52 -18.79
N GLN A 274 -24.72 9.82 -19.18
CA GLN A 274 -25.90 9.10 -18.71
C GLN A 274 -25.92 7.65 -19.19
N ASP A 275 -25.59 7.41 -20.46
CA ASP A 275 -25.56 6.06 -21.04
C ASP A 275 -24.44 5.23 -20.42
N VAL A 276 -23.25 5.80 -20.29
CA VAL A 276 -22.11 5.13 -19.67
C VAL A 276 -22.38 4.83 -18.20
N ASP A 277 -22.95 5.75 -17.44
CA ASP A 277 -23.24 5.57 -16.02
C ASP A 277 -24.36 4.52 -15.81
N ARG A 278 -25.33 4.44 -16.73
CA ARG A 278 -26.32 3.36 -16.76
C ARG A 278 -25.66 1.99 -16.83
N VAL A 279 -24.73 1.81 -17.76
CA VAL A 279 -23.97 0.55 -17.91
C VAL A 279 -23.12 0.29 -16.66
N ALA A 280 -22.37 1.28 -16.20
CA ALA A 280 -21.51 1.13 -15.03
C ALA A 280 -22.26 0.76 -13.74
N LYS A 281 -23.53 1.22 -13.57
CA LYS A 281 -24.37 0.88 -12.42
C LYS A 281 -24.84 -0.58 -12.41
N LEU A 282 -24.92 -1.22 -13.57
CA LEU A 282 -25.27 -2.65 -13.69
C LEU A 282 -24.14 -3.58 -13.24
N ILE A 283 -22.91 -3.06 -13.12
CA ILE A 283 -21.78 -3.82 -12.59
C ILE A 283 -21.91 -3.90 -11.05
N PRO A 284 -21.95 -5.10 -10.45
CA PRO A 284 -22.02 -5.25 -8.99
C PRO A 284 -20.84 -4.57 -8.26
N THR A 285 -21.05 -4.19 -6.99
CA THR A 285 -20.04 -3.49 -6.17
C THR A 285 -19.17 -4.41 -5.32
N ASP A 286 -19.27 -5.72 -5.56
CA ASP A 286 -18.50 -6.71 -4.80
C ASP A 286 -16.99 -6.48 -4.91
N LEU A 287 -16.28 -6.82 -3.84
CA LEU A 287 -14.83 -6.70 -3.79
C LEU A 287 -14.17 -7.55 -4.90
N LYS A 288 -13.23 -6.96 -5.64
CA LYS A 288 -12.54 -7.62 -6.78
C LYS A 288 -13.48 -8.05 -7.91
N MET A 289 -14.61 -7.33 -8.11
CA MET A 289 -15.47 -7.54 -9.27
C MET A 289 -14.73 -7.19 -10.56
N THR A 290 -14.74 -8.12 -11.53
CA THR A 290 -14.24 -7.91 -12.88
C THR A 290 -15.40 -7.81 -13.89
N LEU A 291 -15.15 -7.19 -15.05
CA LEU A 291 -16.15 -7.10 -16.13
C LEU A 291 -16.60 -8.48 -16.60
N LYS A 292 -15.66 -9.43 -16.72
CA LYS A 292 -15.99 -10.80 -17.08
C LYS A 292 -16.96 -11.42 -16.08
N LYS A 293 -16.65 -11.31 -14.79
CA LYS A 293 -17.53 -11.80 -13.72
C LYS A 293 -18.87 -11.05 -13.68
N ALA A 294 -18.85 -9.74 -13.93
CA ALA A 294 -20.06 -8.94 -13.97
C ALA A 294 -21.03 -9.40 -15.06
N LEU A 295 -20.53 -9.74 -16.27
CA LEU A 295 -21.35 -10.32 -17.35
C LEU A 295 -21.95 -11.69 -16.99
N GLU A 296 -21.29 -12.45 -16.10
CA GLU A 296 -21.80 -13.76 -15.63
C GLU A 296 -22.88 -13.62 -14.56
N VAL A 297 -22.74 -12.65 -13.64
CA VAL A 297 -23.60 -12.55 -12.44
C VAL A 297 -24.69 -11.48 -12.54
N SER A 298 -24.64 -10.57 -13.52
CA SER A 298 -25.63 -9.52 -13.76
C SER A 298 -26.43 -9.79 -15.04
N PRO A 299 -27.64 -10.36 -14.95
CA PRO A 299 -28.48 -10.63 -16.13
C PRO A 299 -28.81 -9.37 -16.93
N ASP A 300 -29.03 -8.24 -16.25
CA ASP A 300 -29.37 -6.97 -16.88
C ASP A 300 -28.17 -6.41 -17.69
N LEU A 301 -26.96 -6.52 -17.15
CA LEU A 301 -25.73 -6.15 -17.89
C LEU A 301 -25.55 -7.04 -19.12
N LYS A 302 -25.73 -8.34 -18.95
CA LYS A 302 -25.61 -9.31 -20.05
C LYS A 302 -26.64 -9.07 -21.15
N ALA A 303 -27.90 -8.85 -20.78
CA ALA A 303 -28.97 -8.54 -21.72
C ALA A 303 -28.69 -7.26 -22.52
N LEU A 304 -28.19 -6.20 -21.84
CA LEU A 304 -27.84 -4.96 -22.49
C LEU A 304 -26.62 -5.10 -23.42
N TYR A 305 -25.61 -5.87 -22.99
CA TYR A 305 -24.43 -6.21 -23.80
C TYR A 305 -24.82 -6.96 -25.08
N ASP A 306 -25.77 -7.91 -25.01
CA ASP A 306 -26.21 -8.70 -26.17
C ASP A 306 -27.14 -7.94 -27.13
N ALA A 307 -27.86 -6.93 -26.64
CA ALA A 307 -28.90 -6.22 -27.39
C ALA A 307 -28.41 -4.91 -28.03
N ASP A 308 -27.36 -4.27 -27.50
CA ASP A 308 -26.91 -2.95 -27.91
C ASP A 308 -25.47 -2.98 -28.40
N ASN A 309 -25.25 -2.74 -29.69
CA ASN A 309 -23.92 -2.81 -30.33
C ASN A 309 -22.94 -1.79 -29.73
N GLN A 310 -23.40 -0.62 -29.29
CA GLN A 310 -22.55 0.40 -28.70
C GLN A 310 -22.08 -0.04 -27.29
N VAL A 311 -22.98 -0.64 -26.51
CA VAL A 311 -22.64 -1.22 -25.19
C VAL A 311 -21.74 -2.44 -25.38
N HIS A 312 -21.96 -3.25 -26.38
CA HIS A 312 -21.07 -4.37 -26.73
C HIS A 312 -19.64 -3.88 -26.98
N GLU A 313 -19.46 -2.91 -27.87
CA GLU A 313 -18.14 -2.32 -28.17
C GLU A 313 -17.51 -1.66 -26.93
N LEU A 314 -18.31 -0.95 -26.12
CA LEU A 314 -17.87 -0.36 -24.86
C LEU A 314 -17.31 -1.40 -23.90
N ILE A 315 -18.03 -2.49 -23.68
CA ILE A 315 -17.61 -3.55 -22.74
C ILE A 315 -16.41 -4.32 -23.27
N ASP A 316 -16.37 -4.69 -24.56
CA ASP A 316 -15.25 -5.40 -25.16
C ASP A 316 -13.95 -4.56 -25.11
N THR A 317 -14.07 -3.28 -25.36
CA THR A 317 -12.95 -2.34 -25.23
C THR A 317 -12.52 -2.19 -23.76
N SER A 318 -13.49 -2.11 -22.85
CA SER A 318 -13.22 -2.00 -21.41
C SER A 318 -12.55 -3.24 -20.82
N LEU A 319 -12.91 -4.44 -21.32
CA LEU A 319 -12.26 -5.70 -20.93
C LEU A 319 -10.75 -5.72 -21.25
N LYS A 320 -10.33 -5.04 -22.32
CA LYS A 320 -8.92 -4.95 -22.70
C LYS A 320 -8.10 -3.99 -21.83
N VAL A 321 -8.74 -2.97 -21.25
CA VAL A 321 -8.07 -1.97 -20.38
C VAL A 321 -8.25 -2.25 -18.89
N GLU A 322 -9.19 -3.14 -18.53
CA GLU A 322 -9.44 -3.50 -17.14
C GLU A 322 -8.17 -4.07 -16.49
N GLY A 323 -7.83 -3.59 -15.30
CA GLY A 323 -6.64 -4.00 -14.56
C GLY A 323 -5.34 -3.31 -14.96
N MET A 324 -5.32 -2.57 -16.07
CA MET A 324 -4.12 -1.83 -16.48
C MET A 324 -3.81 -0.69 -15.50
N PRO A 325 -2.52 -0.39 -15.23
CA PRO A 325 -2.13 0.77 -14.46
C PRO A 325 -2.63 2.07 -15.12
N ARG A 326 -3.20 2.96 -14.32
CA ARG A 326 -3.70 4.26 -14.79
C ARG A 326 -2.80 5.40 -14.35
N HIS A 327 -2.36 5.36 -13.11
CA HIS A 327 -1.46 6.35 -12.53
C HIS A 327 -0.61 5.72 -11.42
N ALA A 328 0.58 6.27 -11.24
CA ALA A 328 1.40 6.02 -10.08
C ALA A 328 1.10 7.10 -9.02
N SER A 329 0.99 6.67 -7.78
CA SER A 329 0.85 7.55 -6.61
C SER A 329 1.71 7.01 -5.48
N THR A 330 1.84 7.79 -4.43
CA THR A 330 2.57 7.37 -3.24
C THR A 330 1.64 6.62 -2.28
N HIS A 331 2.14 5.56 -1.68
CA HIS A 331 1.41 4.83 -0.64
C HIS A 331 1.08 5.77 0.53
N ALA A 332 -0.15 5.66 1.04
CA ALA A 332 -0.65 6.59 2.05
C ALA A 332 0.15 6.58 3.37
N ALA A 333 0.82 5.47 3.67
CA ALA A 333 1.49 5.25 4.95
C ALA A 333 2.86 4.56 4.86
N GLY A 334 3.08 3.73 3.83
CA GLY A 334 4.24 2.84 3.73
C GLY A 334 5.53 3.57 3.39
N VAL A 335 6.53 3.37 4.24
CA VAL A 335 7.90 3.84 4.06
C VAL A 335 8.85 2.66 4.21
N VAL A 336 9.86 2.59 3.35
CA VAL A 336 10.95 1.62 3.48
C VAL A 336 12.15 2.31 4.11
N ILE A 337 12.76 1.66 5.08
CA ILE A 337 14.03 2.05 5.67
C ILE A 337 15.04 0.95 5.35
N THR A 338 16.16 1.31 4.76
CA THR A 338 17.17 0.35 4.29
C THR A 338 18.50 0.48 5.06
N ARG A 339 19.29 -0.57 5.07
CA ARG A 339 20.62 -0.60 5.71
C ARG A 339 21.64 0.19 4.92
N ASP A 340 21.71 -0.05 3.62
CA ASP A 340 22.54 0.65 2.64
C ASP A 340 21.64 1.60 1.83
N PRO A 341 22.15 2.50 1.00
CA PRO A 341 21.30 3.38 0.19
C PRO A 341 20.21 2.62 -0.54
N ALA A 342 18.98 3.14 -0.53
CA ALA A 342 17.81 2.45 -1.07
C ALA A 342 17.96 2.04 -2.54
N THR A 343 18.80 2.77 -3.29
CA THR A 343 19.18 2.48 -4.69
C THR A 343 19.95 1.17 -4.87
N GLU A 344 20.58 0.65 -3.82
CA GLU A 344 21.23 -0.67 -3.86
C GLU A 344 20.23 -1.83 -3.89
N TYR A 345 18.97 -1.56 -3.54
CA TYR A 345 17.92 -2.57 -3.42
C TYR A 345 16.82 -2.41 -4.47
N VAL A 346 16.41 -1.16 -4.75
CA VAL A 346 15.30 -0.86 -5.63
C VAL A 346 15.56 0.41 -6.43
N PRO A 347 15.09 0.48 -7.70
CA PRO A 347 15.12 1.73 -8.44
C PRO A 347 14.18 2.75 -7.78
N LEU A 348 14.61 4.00 -7.75
CA LEU A 348 13.85 5.12 -7.20
C LEU A 348 13.35 6.06 -8.30
N SER A 349 12.23 6.69 -8.03
CA SER A 349 11.65 7.82 -8.74
C SER A 349 11.45 8.97 -7.75
N THR A 350 10.92 10.08 -8.21
CA THR A 350 10.52 11.19 -7.36
C THR A 350 9.04 11.50 -7.54
N ASN A 351 8.35 11.77 -6.44
CA ASN A 351 7.01 12.33 -6.43
C ASN A 351 6.99 13.51 -5.47
N ASP A 352 6.59 14.70 -5.93
CA ASP A 352 6.65 15.95 -5.16
C ASP A 352 8.01 16.24 -4.51
N GLY A 353 9.09 15.84 -5.21
CA GLY A 353 10.48 16.02 -4.74
C GLY A 353 10.96 15.01 -3.69
N LEU A 354 10.14 14.06 -3.29
CA LEU A 354 10.49 12.99 -2.35
C LEU A 354 10.86 11.70 -3.10
N PRO A 355 11.84 10.90 -2.61
CA PRO A 355 12.18 9.63 -3.20
C PRO A 355 11.05 8.62 -2.98
N VAL A 356 10.66 7.95 -4.08
CA VAL A 356 9.61 6.93 -4.11
C VAL A 356 10.16 5.70 -4.83
N THR A 357 9.91 4.51 -4.29
CA THR A 357 10.31 3.26 -4.94
C THR A 357 9.55 3.08 -6.26
N GLN A 358 10.19 2.49 -7.27
CA GLN A 358 9.51 2.12 -8.52
C GLN A 358 8.83 0.75 -8.42
N PHE A 359 9.10 -0.02 -7.37
CA PHE A 359 8.42 -1.27 -7.08
C PHE A 359 7.32 -1.06 -6.04
N ASN A 360 6.19 -1.73 -6.21
CA ASN A 360 5.08 -1.72 -5.28
C ASN A 360 5.39 -2.55 -4.01
N MET A 361 4.52 -2.47 -3.01
CA MET A 361 4.67 -3.13 -1.72
C MET A 361 4.94 -4.64 -1.83
N VAL A 362 4.27 -5.35 -2.74
CA VAL A 362 4.42 -6.80 -2.91
C VAL A 362 5.83 -7.16 -3.38
N GLU A 363 6.35 -6.43 -4.35
CA GLU A 363 7.69 -6.67 -4.87
C GLU A 363 8.77 -6.28 -3.86
N ILE A 364 8.55 -5.22 -3.08
CA ILE A 364 9.45 -4.79 -1.99
C ILE A 364 9.55 -5.89 -0.93
N GLU A 365 8.43 -6.47 -0.52
CA GLU A 365 8.41 -7.60 0.43
C GLU A 365 9.13 -8.84 -0.12
N ARG A 366 8.93 -9.16 -1.41
CA ARG A 366 9.65 -10.26 -2.08
C ARG A 366 11.17 -10.06 -2.10
N LEU A 367 11.64 -8.82 -2.20
CA LEU A 367 13.05 -8.45 -2.12
C LEU A 367 13.59 -8.46 -0.69
N GLY A 368 12.75 -8.75 0.30
CA GLY A 368 13.14 -8.84 1.71
C GLY A 368 13.24 -7.50 2.42
N LEU A 369 12.79 -6.41 1.80
CA LEU A 369 12.71 -5.09 2.43
C LEU A 369 11.47 -5.00 3.30
N LEU A 370 11.59 -4.37 4.45
CA LEU A 370 10.51 -4.25 5.41
C LEU A 370 9.84 -2.87 5.30
N LYS A 371 8.52 -2.92 5.18
CA LYS A 371 7.66 -1.73 5.21
C LYS A 371 7.46 -1.27 6.65
N MET A 372 7.50 0.04 6.87
CA MET A 372 7.09 0.70 8.10
C MET A 372 5.85 1.53 7.81
N ASP A 373 4.75 1.29 8.53
CA ASP A 373 3.50 1.99 8.30
C ASP A 373 3.31 3.19 9.25
N PHE A 374 3.31 4.39 8.66
CA PHE A 374 3.01 5.65 9.34
C PHE A 374 1.59 6.08 8.96
N LEU A 375 0.59 5.53 9.64
CA LEU A 375 -0.81 5.83 9.33
C LEU A 375 -1.23 7.17 9.94
N GLY A 376 -1.98 7.98 9.19
CA GLY A 376 -2.54 9.23 9.69
C GLY A 376 -3.99 9.06 10.12
N LEU A 377 -4.29 9.21 11.42
CA LEU A 377 -5.64 9.07 11.95
C LEU A 377 -6.17 10.41 12.48
N ARG A 378 -7.19 10.98 11.81
CA ARG A 378 -7.82 12.26 12.22
C ARG A 378 -8.45 12.19 13.60
N THR A 379 -8.98 11.03 13.99
CA THR A 379 -9.57 10.85 15.32
C THR A 379 -8.57 11.07 16.44
N LEU A 380 -7.29 10.71 16.25
CA LEU A 380 -6.24 11.01 17.24
C LEU A 380 -6.04 12.52 17.43
N THR A 381 -6.11 13.30 16.34
CA THR A 381 -6.05 14.77 16.43
C THR A 381 -7.24 15.31 17.25
N VAL A 382 -8.47 14.86 16.96
CA VAL A 382 -9.67 15.27 17.69
C VAL A 382 -9.59 14.92 19.19
N ILE A 383 -9.11 13.72 19.50
CA ILE A 383 -8.93 13.25 20.89
C ILE A 383 -7.90 14.16 21.62
N HIS A 384 -6.78 14.41 20.98
CA HIS A 384 -5.71 15.26 21.53
C HIS A 384 -6.19 16.68 21.79
N ASP A 385 -6.83 17.31 20.80
CA ASP A 385 -7.36 18.66 20.92
C ASP A 385 -8.42 18.76 22.02
N THR A 386 -9.24 17.72 22.17
CA THR A 386 -10.22 17.62 23.23
C THR A 386 -9.54 17.54 24.61
N GLU A 387 -8.50 16.69 24.74
CA GLU A 387 -7.73 16.62 25.98
C GLU A 387 -7.12 17.98 26.33
N LEU A 388 -6.48 18.65 25.38
CA LEU A 388 -5.90 19.98 25.56
C LEU A 388 -6.96 21.03 25.97
N ALA A 389 -8.15 20.97 25.39
CA ALA A 389 -9.25 21.87 25.71
C ALA A 389 -9.75 21.65 27.14
N VAL A 390 -9.90 20.40 27.59
CA VAL A 390 -10.30 20.05 28.96
C VAL A 390 -9.22 20.48 29.98
N ARG A 391 -7.94 20.25 29.67
CA ARG A 391 -6.80 20.60 30.53
C ARG A 391 -6.66 22.09 30.80
N ARG A 392 -7.30 22.96 30.03
CA ARG A 392 -7.40 24.40 30.35
C ARG A 392 -8.18 24.66 31.62
N LYS A 393 -9.10 23.75 32.00
CA LYS A 393 -9.94 23.84 33.21
C LYS A 393 -9.50 22.84 34.28
N ASP A 394 -9.03 21.68 33.87
CA ASP A 394 -8.52 20.60 34.74
C ASP A 394 -7.13 20.16 34.22
N PRO A 395 -6.04 20.75 34.73
CA PRO A 395 -4.68 20.48 34.23
C PRO A 395 -4.22 19.03 34.41
N ASP A 396 -4.82 18.28 35.30
CA ASP A 396 -4.47 16.89 35.61
C ASP A 396 -5.25 15.90 34.76
N PHE A 397 -6.23 16.35 33.99
CA PHE A 397 -7.02 15.49 33.11
C PHE A 397 -6.14 14.80 32.06
N ARG A 398 -6.31 13.50 31.93
CA ARG A 398 -5.69 12.66 30.90
C ARG A 398 -6.70 11.64 30.41
N ILE A 399 -6.88 11.57 29.09
CA ILE A 399 -7.76 10.57 28.45
C ILE A 399 -7.31 9.14 28.77
N ALA A 400 -5.99 8.91 28.89
CA ALA A 400 -5.44 7.61 29.28
C ALA A 400 -5.89 7.11 30.66
N ASN A 401 -6.38 8.01 31.53
CA ASN A 401 -6.87 7.69 32.88
C ASN A 401 -8.40 7.50 32.93
N LEU A 402 -9.09 7.64 31.81
CA LEU A 402 -10.54 7.45 31.77
C LEU A 402 -10.92 5.99 32.02
N ASP A 403 -12.00 5.83 32.78
CA ASP A 403 -12.67 4.55 32.92
C ASP A 403 -13.56 4.31 31.68
N TYR A 404 -13.54 3.10 31.17
CA TYR A 404 -14.34 2.71 30.00
C TYR A 404 -15.71 2.13 30.39
N ASP A 405 -16.11 2.24 31.66
CA ASP A 405 -17.34 1.69 32.21
C ASP A 405 -18.48 2.73 32.37
N ASP A 406 -18.44 3.84 31.60
CA ASP A 406 -19.45 4.88 31.64
C ASP A 406 -20.81 4.41 31.06
N PRO A 407 -21.87 4.26 31.90
CA PRO A 407 -23.16 3.74 31.46
C PRO A 407 -23.90 4.68 30.49
N ASP A 408 -23.69 5.99 30.59
CA ASP A 408 -24.33 6.97 29.73
C ASP A 408 -23.81 6.87 28.29
N THR A 409 -22.49 6.64 28.13
CA THR A 409 -21.88 6.35 26.83
C THR A 409 -22.47 5.09 26.20
N TYR A 410 -22.62 3.99 26.95
CA TYR A 410 -23.23 2.77 26.42
C TYR A 410 -24.71 2.94 26.10
N ALA A 411 -25.45 3.71 26.89
CA ALA A 411 -26.85 4.03 26.61
C ALA A 411 -27.00 4.82 25.29
N MET A 412 -26.12 5.77 25.01
CA MET A 412 -26.04 6.52 23.76
C MET A 412 -25.73 5.58 22.58
N LEU A 413 -24.72 4.71 22.71
CA LEU A 413 -24.35 3.73 21.68
C LEU A 413 -25.49 2.76 21.39
N ALA A 414 -26.19 2.30 22.43
CA ALA A 414 -27.36 1.40 22.31
C ALA A 414 -28.55 2.04 21.58
N LYS A 415 -28.65 3.36 21.55
CA LYS A 415 -29.65 4.09 20.75
C LYS A 415 -29.22 4.27 19.30
N GLY A 416 -27.95 4.00 18.96
CA GLY A 416 -27.37 4.26 17.64
C GLY A 416 -27.09 5.75 17.38
N GLU A 417 -26.97 6.55 18.43
CA GLU A 417 -26.61 7.97 18.38
C GLU A 417 -25.10 8.11 18.22
N THR A 418 -24.57 7.70 17.03
CA THR A 418 -23.14 7.52 16.79
C THR A 418 -22.60 8.37 15.64
N GLU A 419 -23.26 9.49 15.34
CA GLU A 419 -22.76 10.47 14.39
C GLU A 419 -21.40 11.05 14.87
N GLY A 420 -20.39 11.02 14.01
CA GLY A 420 -19.05 11.50 14.33
C GLY A 420 -18.22 10.55 15.21
N ILE A 421 -18.76 9.36 15.57
CA ILE A 421 -18.00 8.35 16.31
C ILE A 421 -17.33 7.41 15.35
N PHE A 422 -16.01 7.42 15.32
CA PHE A 422 -15.18 6.65 14.41
C PHE A 422 -15.59 5.17 14.34
N GLN A 423 -15.75 4.64 13.13
CA GLN A 423 -16.17 3.28 12.79
C GLN A 423 -17.61 2.91 13.19
N LEU A 424 -18.32 3.71 13.96
CA LEU A 424 -19.69 3.39 14.44
C LEU A 424 -20.80 4.14 13.70
N GLU A 425 -20.47 4.94 12.67
CA GLU A 425 -21.39 5.88 12.00
C GLU A 425 -22.32 5.23 10.96
N SER A 426 -21.90 4.09 10.37
CA SER A 426 -22.64 3.50 9.25
C SER A 426 -24.03 3.02 9.69
N THR A 427 -25.02 3.11 8.79
CA THR A 427 -26.40 2.65 9.05
C THR A 427 -26.45 1.19 9.51
N GLY A 428 -25.59 0.33 8.93
CA GLY A 428 -25.50 -1.06 9.34
C GLY A 428 -24.95 -1.22 10.76
N MET A 429 -23.90 -0.49 11.09
CA MET A 429 -23.30 -0.51 12.45
C MET A 429 -24.29 0.03 13.49
N LYS A 430 -24.99 1.12 13.22
CA LYS A 430 -26.05 1.66 14.08
C LYS A 430 -27.14 0.62 14.36
N SER A 431 -27.58 -0.10 13.32
CA SER A 431 -28.57 -1.17 13.47
C SER A 431 -28.06 -2.33 14.35
N VAL A 432 -26.78 -2.70 14.22
CA VAL A 432 -26.17 -3.74 15.08
C VAL A 432 -26.09 -3.26 16.52
N LEU A 433 -25.63 -2.04 16.78
CA LEU A 433 -25.55 -1.47 18.13
C LEU A 433 -26.91 -1.37 18.82
N GLN A 434 -27.96 -0.96 18.08
CA GLN A 434 -29.34 -0.90 18.58
C GLN A 434 -29.89 -2.28 18.98
N ARG A 435 -29.49 -3.33 18.26
CA ARG A 435 -29.91 -4.71 18.53
C ARG A 435 -29.12 -5.34 19.66
N LEU A 436 -27.78 -5.15 19.69
CA LEU A 436 -26.89 -5.70 20.71
C LEU A 436 -27.08 -4.99 22.07
N ARG A 437 -27.29 -3.66 22.05
CA ARG A 437 -27.37 -2.82 23.26
C ARG A 437 -26.13 -2.98 24.15
N PRO A 438 -24.95 -2.55 23.67
CA PRO A 438 -23.70 -2.76 24.37
C PRO A 438 -23.74 -2.18 25.78
N LYS A 439 -23.07 -2.85 26.73
CA LYS A 439 -22.97 -2.47 28.13
C LYS A 439 -21.54 -2.42 28.65
N SER A 440 -20.58 -2.85 27.83
CA SER A 440 -19.17 -2.94 28.18
C SER A 440 -18.28 -2.63 26.97
N LEU A 441 -17.00 -2.40 27.23
CA LEU A 441 -15.99 -2.25 26.17
C LEU A 441 -15.84 -3.55 25.37
N GLU A 442 -15.98 -4.71 25.99
CA GLU A 442 -15.91 -6.02 25.36
C GLU A 442 -17.02 -6.19 24.31
N ASP A 443 -18.21 -5.67 24.57
CA ASP A 443 -19.32 -5.68 23.60
C ASP A 443 -18.95 -4.85 22.36
N ILE A 444 -18.31 -3.69 22.54
CA ILE A 444 -17.87 -2.84 21.43
C ILE A 444 -16.73 -3.52 20.65
N ILE A 445 -15.76 -4.14 21.34
CA ILE A 445 -14.70 -4.93 20.71
C ILE A 445 -15.30 -6.04 19.85
N ALA A 446 -16.29 -6.76 20.39
CA ALA A 446 -16.97 -7.83 19.67
C ALA A 446 -17.69 -7.30 18.42
N VAL A 447 -18.44 -6.21 18.54
CA VAL A 447 -19.16 -5.58 17.41
C VAL A 447 -18.20 -5.19 16.29
N ILE A 448 -17.14 -4.44 16.60
CA ILE A 448 -16.16 -3.96 15.61
C ILE A 448 -15.42 -5.14 14.95
N SER A 449 -15.18 -6.22 15.70
CA SER A 449 -14.49 -7.40 15.19
C SER A 449 -15.37 -8.24 14.27
N LEU A 450 -16.63 -8.39 14.59
CA LEU A 450 -17.57 -9.28 13.89
C LEU A 450 -18.31 -8.59 12.74
N TYR A 451 -18.65 -7.30 12.87
CA TYR A 451 -19.30 -6.54 11.83
C TYR A 451 -18.30 -5.74 11.00
N ARG A 452 -17.91 -6.27 9.85
CA ARG A 452 -16.99 -5.62 8.89
C ARG A 452 -17.64 -5.54 7.51
N PRO A 453 -17.33 -4.49 6.69
CA PRO A 453 -17.71 -4.47 5.28
C PRO A 453 -17.03 -5.64 4.54
N GLY A 454 -17.79 -6.38 3.74
CA GLY A 454 -17.29 -7.51 2.97
C GLY A 454 -17.98 -8.83 3.29
N PRO A 455 -17.34 -9.99 3.10
CA PRO A 455 -18.00 -11.31 3.16
C PRO A 455 -18.68 -11.65 4.50
N VAL A 456 -18.37 -10.93 5.57
CA VAL A 456 -19.00 -11.12 6.90
C VAL A 456 -20.43 -10.58 6.98
N SER A 457 -20.87 -9.77 6.00
CA SER A 457 -22.26 -9.29 5.95
C SER A 457 -23.30 -10.40 5.78
N TYR A 458 -22.86 -11.61 5.46
CA TYR A 458 -23.73 -12.80 5.29
C TYR A 458 -23.70 -13.75 6.50
N THR A 459 -22.84 -13.52 7.48
CA THR A 459 -22.93 -14.25 8.74
C THR A 459 -24.13 -13.73 9.51
N HIS A 460 -25.21 -14.50 9.52
CA HIS A 460 -26.31 -14.29 10.45
C HIS A 460 -25.74 -14.43 11.86
N LEU A 461 -25.55 -13.29 12.55
CA LEU A 461 -25.39 -13.27 13.99
C LEU A 461 -26.74 -13.74 14.59
N THR A 462 -26.94 -15.03 14.69
CA THR A 462 -27.85 -15.63 15.64
C THR A 462 -27.14 -15.58 16.99
N LEU A 463 -27.38 -14.50 17.71
CA LEU A 463 -27.12 -14.37 19.14
C LEU A 463 -28.33 -14.98 19.87
#